data_6e53cf7712447df4d879a4430930051b
#
_entry.id   6e53cf7712447df4d879a4430930051b
#
_cell.length_a   1.000
_cell.length_b   1.000
_cell.length_c   1.000
_cell.angle_alpha   90.00
_cell.angle_beta   90.00
_cell.angle_gamma   90.00
#
_symmetry.space_group_name_H-M   'P 1'
#
loop_
_entity.id
_entity.type
_entity.pdbx_description
1 polymer ?
#
loop_
_entity_poly.entity_id
_entity_poly.type
_entity_poly.pdbx_seq_one_letter_code
_entity_poly.pdbx_strand_id
1 'polypeptide(L)'
;FFNLLPDFTALENAMFPALISRVDKREARELAEELLVQVGLKDRLNHKPSQLSGGESQRVALARSFINKPDLILADEPTGNLDQKASDSLIELIQSLNHKLQQTVVIVTHSQRVASKMNRIVELVDGVINPVEKGVFI
;
A
#
# COMPACT_ATOMS: atom_id res chain seq x y z
N PHE A 1 -4.98 -11.26 1.66
CA PHE A 1 -6.02 -10.62 2.48
C PHE A 1 -5.44 -9.34 3.05
N PHE A 2 -6.18 -8.23 2.96
CA PHE A 2 -5.70 -6.89 3.36
C PHE A 2 -5.69 -6.70 4.87
N ASN A 3 -6.14 -7.71 5.64
CA ASN A 3 -6.23 -7.68 7.11
C ASN A 3 -6.89 -6.41 7.65
N LEU A 4 -7.93 -5.94 6.95
CA LEU A 4 -8.76 -4.85 7.47
C LEU A 4 -9.64 -5.38 8.60
N LEU A 5 -9.85 -4.55 9.61
CA LEU A 5 -10.74 -4.83 10.71
C LEU A 5 -12.20 -4.70 10.23
N PRO A 6 -13.00 -5.78 10.23
CA PRO A 6 -14.29 -5.82 9.52
C PRO A 6 -15.36 -4.91 10.14
N ASP A 7 -15.27 -4.66 11.45
CA ASP A 7 -16.24 -3.85 12.18
C ASP A 7 -15.98 -2.34 12.07
N PHE A 8 -14.81 -1.95 11.57
CA PHE A 8 -14.36 -0.56 11.46
C PHE A 8 -14.48 -0.06 10.02
N THR A 9 -14.76 1.23 9.87
CA THR A 9 -14.80 1.91 8.59
C THR A 9 -13.42 2.00 7.93
N ALA A 10 -13.35 2.40 6.65
CA ALA A 10 -12.10 2.67 5.95
C ALA A 10 -11.25 3.72 6.70
N LEU A 11 -11.90 4.78 7.17
CA LEU A 11 -11.24 5.83 7.95
C LEU A 11 -10.66 5.29 9.25
N GLU A 12 -11.45 4.55 10.02
CA GLU A 12 -10.99 3.96 11.30
C GLU A 12 -9.88 2.94 11.08
N ASN A 13 -9.97 2.09 10.04
CA ASN A 13 -8.89 1.18 9.67
C ASN A 13 -7.58 1.93 9.37
N ALA A 14 -7.65 3.03 8.64
CA ALA A 14 -6.47 3.84 8.33
C ALA A 14 -5.90 4.56 9.56
N MET A 15 -6.76 5.00 10.50
CA MET A 15 -6.35 5.69 11.73
C MET A 15 -5.61 4.79 12.73
N PHE A 16 -5.90 3.49 12.74
CA PHE A 16 -5.50 2.56 13.81
C PHE A 16 -4.01 2.63 14.18
N PRO A 17 -3.04 2.60 13.23
CA PRO A 17 -1.62 2.66 13.60
C PRO A 17 -1.23 3.97 14.28
N ALA A 18 -1.81 5.11 13.89
CA ALA A 18 -1.56 6.40 14.52
C ALA A 18 -2.09 6.42 15.97
N LEU A 19 -3.29 5.87 16.20
CA LEU A 19 -3.86 5.76 17.55
C LEU A 19 -3.02 4.86 18.46
N ILE A 20 -2.51 3.73 17.94
CA ILE A 20 -1.58 2.84 18.67
C ILE A 20 -0.29 3.60 19.03
N SER A 21 0.19 4.45 18.15
CA SER A 21 1.34 5.33 18.37
C SER A 21 1.03 6.54 19.27
N ARG A 22 -0.18 6.57 19.88
CA ARG A 22 -0.65 7.63 20.79
C ARG A 22 -0.76 9.03 20.16
N VAL A 23 -0.92 9.10 18.85
CA VAL A 23 -1.33 10.33 18.15
C VAL A 23 -2.74 10.70 18.62
N ASP A 24 -2.99 11.99 18.81
CA ASP A 24 -4.34 12.46 19.19
C ASP A 24 -5.39 12.01 18.16
N LYS A 25 -6.59 11.68 18.66
CA LYS A 25 -7.66 11.12 17.81
C LYS A 25 -8.06 12.06 16.67
N ARG A 26 -8.07 13.36 16.91
CA ARG A 26 -8.41 14.34 15.89
C ARG A 26 -7.32 14.41 14.84
N GLU A 27 -6.06 14.47 15.25
CA GLU A 27 -4.91 14.46 14.34
C GLU A 27 -4.84 13.16 13.54
N ALA A 28 -5.00 12.00 14.19
CA ALA A 28 -5.03 10.70 13.51
C ALA A 28 -6.14 10.63 12.44
N ARG A 29 -7.31 11.24 12.72
CA ARG A 29 -8.40 11.34 11.77
C ARG A 29 -8.04 12.21 10.56
N GLU A 30 -7.47 13.38 10.79
CA GLU A 30 -7.07 14.32 9.74
C GLU A 30 -6.02 13.66 8.80
N LEU A 31 -5.00 13.01 9.38
CA LEU A 31 -3.98 12.26 8.63
C LEU A 31 -4.56 11.11 7.81
N ALA A 32 -5.45 10.31 8.41
CA ALA A 32 -6.07 9.19 7.71
C ALA A 32 -6.99 9.65 6.57
N GLU A 33 -7.77 10.71 6.79
CA GLU A 33 -8.65 11.29 5.78
C GLU A 33 -7.83 11.83 4.59
N GLU A 34 -6.74 12.54 4.85
CA GLU A 34 -5.83 13.02 3.81
C GLU A 34 -5.27 11.87 2.96
N LEU A 35 -4.76 10.80 3.60
CA LEU A 35 -4.23 9.64 2.90
C LEU A 35 -5.30 8.91 2.09
N LEU A 36 -6.50 8.72 2.64
CA LEU A 36 -7.60 8.08 1.94
C LEU A 36 -8.06 8.90 0.72
N VAL A 37 -8.06 10.22 0.82
CA VAL A 37 -8.32 11.10 -0.33
C VAL A 37 -7.22 10.93 -1.39
N GLN A 38 -5.95 10.86 -1.00
CA GLN A 38 -4.83 10.66 -1.93
C GLN A 38 -4.90 9.32 -2.66
N VAL A 39 -5.41 8.28 -2.01
CA VAL A 39 -5.63 6.98 -2.67
C VAL A 39 -6.97 6.88 -3.40
N GLY A 40 -7.73 7.98 -3.53
CA GLY A 40 -8.96 8.06 -4.30
C GLY A 40 -10.19 7.48 -3.58
N LEU A 41 -10.21 7.49 -2.25
CA LEU A 41 -11.29 6.94 -1.43
C LEU A 41 -12.09 8.01 -0.66
N LYS A 42 -12.12 9.26 -1.15
CA LYS A 42 -12.85 10.36 -0.52
C LYS A 42 -14.30 10.00 -0.19
N ASP A 43 -15.00 9.33 -1.10
CA ASP A 43 -16.40 8.97 -0.97
C ASP A 43 -16.62 7.63 -0.27
N ARG A 44 -15.56 7.03 0.27
CA ARG A 44 -15.58 5.71 0.92
C ARG A 44 -15.14 5.73 2.39
N LEU A 45 -14.88 6.89 2.96
CA LEU A 45 -14.34 7.06 4.32
C LEU A 45 -15.15 6.28 5.37
N ASN A 46 -16.47 6.30 5.26
CA ASN A 46 -17.40 5.69 6.23
C ASN A 46 -17.85 4.27 5.83
N HIS A 47 -17.33 3.70 4.74
CA HIS A 47 -17.67 2.35 4.33
C HIS A 47 -16.88 1.32 5.14
N LYS A 48 -17.54 0.23 5.51
CA LYS A 48 -16.89 -0.95 6.12
C LYS A 48 -16.26 -1.83 5.03
N PRO A 49 -15.27 -2.68 5.36
CA PRO A 49 -14.64 -3.58 4.39
C PRO A 49 -15.62 -4.41 3.56
N SER A 50 -16.77 -4.83 4.14
CA SER A 50 -17.82 -5.56 3.43
C SER A 50 -18.54 -4.73 2.33
N GLN A 51 -18.38 -3.43 2.34
CA GLN A 51 -18.98 -2.48 1.40
C GLN A 51 -17.98 -1.97 0.35
N LEU A 52 -16.73 -2.42 0.44
CA LEU A 52 -15.63 -2.03 -0.44
C LEU A 52 -15.34 -3.15 -1.45
N SER A 53 -14.96 -2.76 -2.66
CA SER A 53 -14.35 -3.68 -3.61
C SER A 53 -12.97 -4.16 -3.12
N GLY A 54 -12.44 -5.23 -3.69
CA GLY A 54 -11.09 -5.71 -3.38
C GLY A 54 -10.02 -4.63 -3.58
N GLY A 55 -10.10 -3.89 -4.68
CA GLY A 55 -9.17 -2.80 -4.97
C GLY A 55 -9.33 -1.60 -4.02
N GLU A 56 -10.56 -1.26 -3.59
CA GLU A 56 -10.79 -0.22 -2.58
C GLU A 56 -10.23 -0.66 -1.21
N SER A 57 -10.46 -1.92 -0.80
CA SER A 57 -9.90 -2.48 0.44
C SER A 57 -8.36 -2.44 0.44
N GLN A 58 -7.75 -2.72 -0.70
CA GLN A 58 -6.30 -2.65 -0.86
C GLN A 58 -5.77 -1.23 -0.74
N ARG A 59 -6.46 -0.24 -1.28
CA ARG A 59 -6.13 1.18 -1.12
C ARG A 59 -6.29 1.66 0.32
N VAL A 60 -7.26 1.15 1.08
CA VAL A 60 -7.37 1.40 2.52
C VAL A 60 -6.16 0.83 3.27
N ALA A 61 -5.76 -0.42 2.96
CA ALA A 61 -4.57 -1.04 3.56
C ALA A 61 -3.29 -0.27 3.22
N LEU A 62 -3.19 0.24 1.99
CA LEU A 62 -2.09 1.10 1.58
C LEU A 62 -2.07 2.41 2.40
N ALA A 63 -3.17 3.14 2.49
CA ALA A 63 -3.26 4.35 3.31
C ALA A 63 -2.86 4.09 4.77
N ARG A 64 -3.36 2.97 5.34
CA ARG A 64 -3.00 2.52 6.70
C ARG A 64 -1.50 2.30 6.87
N SER A 65 -0.80 1.77 5.86
CA SER A 65 0.64 1.51 5.96
C SER A 65 1.49 2.78 5.95
N PHE A 66 0.99 3.87 5.39
CA PHE A 66 1.71 5.14 5.28
C PHE A 66 1.46 6.11 6.44
N ILE A 67 0.42 5.93 7.27
CA ILE A 67 -0.04 6.96 8.22
C ILE A 67 1.01 7.38 9.25
N ASN A 68 1.82 6.43 9.73
CA ASN A 68 2.89 6.71 10.70
C ASN A 68 4.20 7.17 10.05
N LYS A 69 4.19 7.43 8.73
CA LYS A 69 5.38 7.83 7.95
C LYS A 69 6.59 6.92 8.25
N PRO A 70 6.45 5.58 8.13
CA PRO A 70 7.55 4.66 8.45
C PRO A 70 8.71 4.84 7.47
N ASP A 71 9.94 4.58 7.91
CA ASP A 71 11.13 4.63 7.04
C ASP A 71 11.09 3.54 5.97
N LEU A 72 10.44 2.42 6.26
CA LEU A 72 10.34 1.25 5.39
C LEU A 72 8.93 0.68 5.38
N ILE A 73 8.40 0.44 4.17
CA ILE A 73 7.15 -0.29 3.94
C ILE A 73 7.49 -1.60 3.23
N LEU A 74 6.96 -2.70 3.75
CA LEU A 74 7.06 -4.02 3.14
C LEU A 74 5.71 -4.40 2.53
N ALA A 75 5.68 -4.73 1.26
CA ALA A 75 4.49 -5.16 0.54
C ALA A 75 4.74 -6.53 -0.08
N ASP A 76 3.96 -7.52 0.37
CA ASP A 76 4.01 -8.87 -0.15
C ASP A 76 2.83 -9.10 -1.12
N GLU A 77 3.17 -9.36 -2.40
CA GLU A 77 2.22 -9.55 -3.49
C GLU A 77 1.07 -8.51 -3.51
N PRO A 78 1.36 -7.20 -3.49
CA PRO A 78 0.33 -6.18 -3.35
C PRO A 78 -0.67 -6.14 -4.52
N THR A 79 -0.36 -6.82 -5.63
CA THR A 79 -1.21 -6.85 -6.83
C THR A 79 -1.76 -8.24 -7.15
N GLY A 80 -1.49 -9.25 -6.32
CA GLY A 80 -1.75 -10.66 -6.64
C GLY A 80 -3.23 -11.01 -6.92
N ASN A 81 -4.18 -10.23 -6.41
CA ASN A 81 -5.63 -10.46 -6.59
C ASN A 81 -6.29 -9.40 -7.50
N LEU A 82 -5.51 -8.64 -8.25
CA LEU A 82 -6.02 -7.58 -9.13
C LEU A 82 -5.88 -7.97 -10.60
N ASP A 83 -6.81 -7.47 -11.41
CA ASP A 83 -6.61 -7.46 -12.85
C ASP A 83 -5.44 -6.53 -13.23
N GLN A 84 -5.01 -6.65 -14.49
CA GLN A 84 -3.83 -5.94 -14.98
C GLN A 84 -3.93 -4.42 -14.85
N LYS A 85 -5.11 -3.85 -15.16
CA LYS A 85 -5.35 -2.39 -15.09
C LYS A 85 -5.35 -1.89 -13.65
N ALA A 86 -6.00 -2.62 -12.74
CA ALA A 86 -6.02 -2.29 -11.32
C ALA A 86 -4.63 -2.44 -10.69
N SER A 87 -3.86 -3.47 -11.10
CA SER A 87 -2.46 -3.67 -10.70
C SER A 87 -1.59 -2.49 -11.08
N ASP A 88 -1.65 -2.05 -12.35
CA ASP A 88 -0.88 -0.90 -12.82
C ASP A 88 -1.23 0.36 -12.04
N SER A 89 -2.52 0.62 -11.85
CA SER A 89 -3.02 1.79 -11.11
C SER A 89 -2.55 1.78 -9.65
N LEU A 90 -2.49 0.61 -9.01
CA LEU A 90 -1.99 0.49 -7.63
C LEU A 90 -0.48 0.76 -7.55
N ILE A 91 0.30 0.23 -8.48
CA ILE A 91 1.75 0.45 -8.51
C ILE A 91 2.07 1.94 -8.74
N GLU A 92 1.37 2.59 -9.67
CA GLU A 92 1.51 4.04 -9.91
C GLU A 92 1.16 4.84 -8.63
N LEU A 93 0.13 4.42 -7.91
CA LEU A 93 -0.24 5.04 -6.65
C LEU A 93 0.84 4.87 -5.57
N ILE A 94 1.40 3.67 -5.42
CA ILE A 94 2.52 3.40 -4.49
C ILE A 94 3.73 4.28 -4.84
N GLN A 95 4.08 4.37 -6.12
CA GLN A 95 5.19 5.19 -6.58
C GLN A 95 4.95 6.69 -6.33
N SER A 96 3.72 7.18 -6.55
CA SER A 96 3.33 8.56 -6.27
C SER A 96 3.45 8.89 -4.78
N LEU A 97 2.94 8.02 -3.91
CA LEU A 97 3.04 8.18 -2.45
C LEU A 97 4.50 8.11 -1.97
N ASN A 98 5.26 7.13 -2.48
CA ASN A 98 6.69 6.99 -2.18
C ASN A 98 7.48 8.26 -2.53
N HIS A 99 7.26 8.80 -3.73
CA HIS A 99 7.91 10.03 -4.17
C HIS A 99 7.53 11.23 -3.31
N LYS A 100 6.24 11.35 -2.96
CA LYS A 100 5.72 12.48 -2.15
C LYS A 100 6.21 12.40 -0.70
N LEU A 101 6.23 11.21 -0.11
CA LEU A 101 6.51 10.99 1.31
C LEU A 101 7.97 10.59 1.57
N GLN A 102 8.77 10.37 0.52
CA GLN A 102 10.21 10.04 0.58
C GLN A 102 10.52 8.82 1.45
N GLN A 103 9.71 7.77 1.33
CA GLN A 103 9.85 6.53 2.10
C GLN A 103 10.49 5.42 1.26
N THR A 104 11.05 4.41 1.92
CA THR A 104 11.52 3.21 1.23
C THR A 104 10.38 2.21 1.12
N VAL A 105 10.11 1.70 -0.08
CA VAL A 105 9.12 0.64 -0.29
C VAL A 105 9.81 -0.57 -0.89
N VAL A 106 9.69 -1.73 -0.23
CA VAL A 106 10.14 -3.03 -0.74
C VAL A 106 8.91 -3.84 -1.12
N ILE A 107 8.85 -4.26 -2.37
CA ILE A 107 7.77 -5.10 -2.91
C ILE A 107 8.32 -6.48 -3.21
N VAL A 108 7.72 -7.50 -2.60
CA VAL A 108 7.93 -8.90 -2.99
C VAL A 108 6.86 -9.26 -4.02
N THR A 109 7.27 -9.77 -5.17
CA THR A 109 6.35 -10.17 -6.23
C THR A 109 6.98 -11.19 -7.17
N HIS A 110 6.15 -12.08 -7.72
CA HIS A 110 6.51 -12.97 -8.83
C HIS A 110 6.16 -12.36 -10.20
N SER A 111 5.58 -11.16 -10.24
CA SER A 111 5.21 -10.47 -11.46
C SER A 111 6.38 -9.67 -12.02
N GLN A 112 6.97 -10.14 -13.13
CA GLN A 112 8.01 -9.41 -13.86
C GLN A 112 7.56 -8.01 -14.28
N ARG A 113 6.25 -7.85 -14.61
CA ARG A 113 5.65 -6.57 -14.96
C ARG A 113 5.68 -5.57 -13.80
N VAL A 114 5.38 -6.02 -12.58
CA VAL A 114 5.48 -5.19 -11.37
C VAL A 114 6.95 -4.87 -11.09
N ALA A 115 7.82 -5.87 -11.10
CA ALA A 115 9.25 -5.71 -10.86
C ALA A 115 9.90 -4.70 -11.82
N SER A 116 9.57 -4.76 -13.12
CA SER A 116 10.13 -3.85 -14.14
C SER A 116 9.81 -2.36 -13.91
N LYS A 117 8.75 -2.06 -13.15
CA LYS A 117 8.37 -0.69 -12.78
C LYS A 117 9.15 -0.14 -11.58
N MET A 118 9.91 -0.96 -10.88
CA MET A 118 10.66 -0.56 -9.69
C MET A 118 12.00 0.10 -10.05
N ASN A 119 12.51 0.93 -9.13
CA ASN A 119 13.80 1.61 -9.30
C ASN A 119 14.96 0.63 -9.24
N ARG A 120 14.87 -0.36 -8.36
CA ARG A 120 15.87 -1.41 -8.14
C ARG A 120 15.16 -2.76 -8.04
N ILE A 121 15.79 -3.78 -8.62
CA ILE A 121 15.29 -5.15 -8.60
C ILE A 121 16.37 -6.02 -7.99
N VAL A 122 15.96 -6.93 -7.13
CA VAL A 122 16.80 -8.00 -6.59
C VAL A 122 16.03 -9.31 -6.71
N GLU A 123 16.73 -10.39 -6.96
CA GLU A 123 16.18 -11.74 -7.01
C GLU A 123 16.61 -12.51 -5.77
N LEU A 124 15.69 -13.22 -5.16
CA LEU A 124 15.96 -14.10 -4.03
C LEU A 124 15.97 -15.56 -4.52
N VAL A 125 17.15 -16.18 -4.52
CA VAL A 125 17.34 -17.59 -4.91
C VAL A 125 18.01 -18.32 -3.75
N ASP A 126 17.40 -19.38 -3.27
CA ASP A 126 17.92 -20.22 -2.17
C ASP A 126 18.40 -19.42 -0.94
N GLY A 127 17.66 -18.35 -0.59
CA GLY A 127 17.98 -17.48 0.55
C GLY A 127 19.09 -16.45 0.27
N VAL A 128 19.60 -16.35 -0.96
CA VAL A 128 20.63 -15.40 -1.37
C VAL A 128 20.03 -14.31 -2.24
N ILE A 129 20.36 -13.06 -1.93
CA ILE A 129 19.92 -11.89 -2.70
C ILE A 129 20.93 -11.59 -3.81
N ASN A 130 20.47 -11.65 -5.06
CA ASN A 130 21.23 -11.32 -6.25
C ASN A 130 20.69 -10.03 -6.88
N PRO A 131 21.54 -9.05 -7.23
CA PRO A 131 21.12 -7.89 -7.98
C PRO A 131 20.74 -8.31 -9.41
N VAL A 132 19.62 -7.79 -9.92
CA VAL A 132 19.18 -8.00 -11.31
C VAL A 132 19.36 -6.69 -12.08
N GLU A 133 20.08 -6.75 -13.21
CA GLU A 133 20.17 -5.60 -14.12
C GLU A 133 18.79 -5.36 -14.78
N LYS A 134 18.36 -4.09 -14.86
CA LYS A 134 17.11 -3.73 -15.52
C LYS A 134 17.15 -4.18 -16.99
N GLY A 135 16.21 -5.04 -17.36
CA GLY A 135 16.04 -5.54 -18.74
C GLY A 135 16.45 -6.99 -18.96
N VAL A 136 17.04 -7.67 -17.99
CA VAL A 136 17.35 -9.11 -18.06
C VAL A 136 16.36 -9.84 -17.16
N PHE A 137 15.25 -10.28 -17.74
CA PHE A 137 14.32 -11.26 -17.13
C PHE A 137 14.49 -12.58 -17.89
N ILE A 138 14.92 -13.61 -17.21
CA ILE A 138 15.01 -14.99 -17.73
C ILE A 138 13.73 -15.72 -17.43
#